data_4b30107f37b05e9a27c1fd1ce0e329d9
#
_entry.id   4b30107f37b05e9a27c1fd1ce0e329d9
#
_cell.length_a   1.000
_cell.length_b   1.000
_cell.length_c   1.000
_cell.angle_alpha   90.00
_cell.angle_beta   90.00
_cell.angle_gamma   90.00
#
_symmetry.space_group_name_H-M   'P 1'
#
loop_
_entity.id
_entity.type
_entity.pdbx_description
1 polymer ?
#
loop_
_entity_poly.entity_id
_entity_poly.type
_entity_poly.pdbx_seq_one_letter_code
_entity_poly.pdbx_strand_id
1 'polypeptide(L)'
;WDFQDQGLLAKDKSGKEYFTYGGDYGPVGTPSDHNFLNNGLIKADKSLNPHMHEVKKVYQNIDISFVKSSDRSINIFNKNFFRDLSNFYLEWEILEKGKIIRTGSLRDINVNPRKNKNFKIGIEDFESNKSDILINIFIKLKNSEPLIEKDFVVAREQLIVKPYKSSTKFMTNSNELSFSEDEKKVYVNGKNFKFEFDKSSARISSYSVDGKEII
;
A
#
# COMPACT_ATOMS: atom_id res chain seq x y z
N TRP A 1 12.64 -6.13 14.77
CA TRP A 1 12.30 -6.67 16.08
C TRP A 1 10.81 -6.46 16.33
N ASP A 2 10.00 -7.43 16.52
CA ASP A 2 10.11 -8.86 16.42
C ASP A 2 9.62 -9.39 15.07
N PHE A 3 9.94 -10.64 14.71
CA PHE A 3 9.32 -11.26 13.54
C PHE A 3 7.87 -11.66 13.84
N GLN A 4 7.61 -12.24 15.01
CA GLN A 4 6.28 -12.61 15.47
C GLN A 4 6.00 -11.99 16.85
N ASP A 5 4.81 -11.45 17.03
CA ASP A 5 4.35 -10.93 18.31
C ASP A 5 4.41 -12.00 19.39
N GLN A 6 4.90 -11.60 20.55
CA GLN A 6 4.86 -12.40 21.75
C GLN A 6 3.45 -12.33 22.34
N GLY A 7 2.74 -13.45 22.35
CA GLY A 7 1.40 -13.50 22.90
C GLY A 7 1.15 -14.86 23.56
N LEU A 8 0.59 -14.83 24.76
CA LEU A 8 0.19 -16.01 25.51
C LEU A 8 -1.32 -16.17 25.38
N LEU A 9 -1.77 -17.30 24.84
CA LEU A 9 -3.20 -17.56 24.67
C LEU A 9 -3.86 -17.76 26.05
N ALA A 10 -4.87 -16.98 26.35
CA ALA A 10 -5.67 -17.05 27.56
C ALA A 10 -7.17 -17.05 27.22
N LYS A 11 -8.02 -17.35 28.21
CA LYS A 11 -9.47 -17.27 28.12
C LYS A 11 -10.02 -16.36 29.20
N ASP A 12 -10.96 -15.53 28.86
CA ASP A 12 -11.71 -14.74 29.81
C ASP A 12 -12.75 -15.58 30.56
N LYS A 13 -13.45 -14.97 31.50
CA LYS A 13 -14.52 -15.64 32.30
C LYS A 13 -15.68 -16.19 31.47
N SER A 14 -15.86 -15.68 30.25
CA SER A 14 -16.87 -16.16 29.31
C SER A 14 -16.38 -17.30 28.41
N GLY A 15 -15.09 -17.66 28.50
CA GLY A 15 -14.43 -18.64 27.65
C GLY A 15 -13.92 -18.10 26.33
N LYS A 16 -14.00 -16.78 26.10
CA LYS A 16 -13.47 -16.13 24.89
C LYS A 16 -11.96 -16.09 24.94
N GLU A 17 -11.34 -16.55 23.88
CA GLU A 17 -9.88 -16.53 23.71
C GLU A 17 -9.36 -15.12 23.39
N TYR A 18 -8.22 -14.77 24.00
CA TYR A 18 -7.48 -13.54 23.73
C TYR A 18 -5.99 -13.76 24.02
N PHE A 19 -5.14 -12.87 23.54
CA PHE A 19 -3.70 -12.93 23.79
C PHE A 19 -3.32 -11.94 24.88
N THR A 20 -2.54 -12.43 25.83
CA THR A 20 -1.94 -11.69 26.93
C THR A 20 -0.45 -11.49 26.67
N TYR A 21 0.17 -10.61 27.42
CA TYR A 21 1.62 -10.38 27.41
C TYR A 21 2.18 -10.50 28.83
N GLY A 22 3.53 -10.44 28.98
CA GLY A 22 4.17 -10.63 30.29
C GLY A 22 3.70 -9.68 31.39
N GLY A 23 3.34 -8.42 31.02
CA GLY A 23 2.84 -7.42 31.95
C GLY A 23 1.45 -7.69 32.55
N ASP A 24 0.70 -8.66 31.99
CA ASP A 24 -0.60 -9.08 32.54
C ASP A 24 -0.47 -10.03 33.74
N TYR A 25 0.75 -10.45 34.09
CA TYR A 25 1.00 -11.46 35.09
C TYR A 25 1.81 -10.93 36.27
N GLY A 26 1.61 -11.55 37.44
CA GLY A 26 2.29 -11.21 38.67
C GLY A 26 1.49 -10.29 39.61
N PRO A 27 1.97 -10.10 40.84
CA PRO A 27 1.39 -9.15 41.80
C PRO A 27 1.41 -7.69 41.28
N VAL A 28 0.53 -6.85 41.80
CA VAL A 28 0.55 -5.42 41.52
C VAL A 28 1.92 -4.82 41.84
N GLY A 29 2.51 -4.11 40.89
CA GLY A 29 3.85 -3.54 41.00
C GLY A 29 4.99 -4.43 40.52
N THR A 30 4.70 -5.62 39.95
CA THR A 30 5.69 -6.42 39.25
C THR A 30 6.30 -5.59 38.09
N PRO A 31 7.64 -5.50 38.00
CA PRO A 31 8.30 -4.86 36.88
C PRO A 31 7.88 -5.49 35.55
N SER A 32 7.54 -4.66 34.59
CA SER A 32 7.16 -5.11 33.24
C SER A 32 7.51 -4.01 32.22
N ASP A 33 7.55 -4.35 30.95
CA ASP A 33 7.71 -3.40 29.86
C ASP A 33 6.39 -2.67 29.52
N HIS A 34 5.47 -2.62 30.46
CA HIS A 34 4.13 -2.04 30.33
C HIS A 34 3.36 -2.65 29.12
N ASN A 35 2.98 -1.81 28.18
CA ASN A 35 2.23 -2.21 26.98
C ASN A 35 3.14 -2.52 25.78
N PHE A 36 4.36 -3.02 25.99
CA PHE A 36 5.25 -3.45 24.93
C PHE A 36 4.75 -4.75 24.30
N LEU A 37 3.97 -4.61 23.24
CA LEU A 37 3.16 -5.64 22.64
C LEU A 37 2.83 -5.25 21.17
N ASN A 38 2.54 -6.21 20.28
CA ASN A 38 2.09 -5.99 18.91
C ASN A 38 3.11 -5.27 17.99
N ASN A 39 4.38 -5.53 18.15
CA ASN A 39 5.47 -4.96 17.36
C ASN A 39 6.04 -5.93 16.32
N GLY A 40 5.49 -7.14 16.21
CA GLY A 40 5.89 -8.16 15.25
C GLY A 40 5.39 -7.91 13.83
N LEU A 41 6.09 -8.50 12.86
CA LEU A 41 5.63 -8.57 11.47
C LEU A 41 4.41 -9.50 11.34
N ILE A 42 4.32 -10.47 12.22
CA ILE A 42 3.24 -11.46 12.33
C ILE A 42 2.63 -11.32 13.72
N LYS A 43 1.32 -11.37 13.83
CA LYS A 43 0.58 -11.33 15.08
C LYS A 43 0.77 -12.62 15.88
N ALA A 44 0.38 -12.61 17.15
CA ALA A 44 0.43 -13.78 18.03
C ALA A 44 -0.40 -14.98 17.51
N ASP A 45 -1.51 -14.73 16.81
CA ASP A 45 -2.35 -15.72 16.12
C ASP A 45 -1.78 -16.18 14.76
N LYS A 46 -0.56 -15.75 14.41
CA LYS A 46 0.14 -16.01 13.13
C LYS A 46 -0.49 -15.33 11.90
N SER A 47 -1.49 -14.49 12.04
CA SER A 47 -1.95 -13.65 10.95
C SER A 47 -0.95 -12.52 10.68
N LEU A 48 -0.97 -12.00 9.44
CA LEU A 48 -0.02 -10.97 9.02
C LEU A 48 -0.42 -9.59 9.52
N ASN A 49 0.53 -8.83 10.03
CA ASN A 49 0.38 -7.40 10.21
C ASN A 49 0.53 -6.67 8.85
N PRO A 50 -0.08 -5.50 8.66
CA PRO A 50 -0.04 -4.77 7.38
C PRO A 50 1.39 -4.54 6.85
N HIS A 51 2.34 -4.22 7.70
CA HIS A 51 3.73 -3.97 7.32
C HIS A 51 4.47 -5.23 6.83
N MET A 52 3.99 -6.45 7.11
CA MET A 52 4.55 -7.68 6.53
C MET A 52 4.39 -7.73 5.01
N HIS A 53 3.35 -7.11 4.48
CA HIS A 53 3.17 -7.01 3.02
C HIS A 53 4.25 -6.14 2.37
N GLU A 54 4.69 -5.07 3.06
CA GLU A 54 5.80 -4.24 2.60
C GLU A 54 7.14 -4.97 2.70
N VAL A 55 7.37 -5.71 3.79
CA VAL A 55 8.56 -6.57 3.93
C VAL A 55 8.63 -7.56 2.76
N LYS A 56 7.52 -8.23 2.43
CA LYS A 56 7.45 -9.13 1.27
C LYS A 56 7.81 -8.41 -0.03
N LYS A 57 7.35 -7.17 -0.21
CA LYS A 57 7.64 -6.35 -1.38
C LYS A 57 9.12 -6.01 -1.47
N VAL A 58 9.73 -5.54 -0.38
CA VAL A 58 11.13 -5.13 -0.34
C VAL A 58 12.08 -6.32 -0.55
N TYR A 59 11.75 -7.47 0.02
CA TYR A 59 12.57 -8.68 -0.08
C TYR A 59 12.34 -9.53 -1.34
N GLN A 60 11.42 -9.15 -2.23
CA GLN A 60 11.23 -9.92 -3.47
C GLN A 60 12.50 -9.97 -4.33
N ASN A 61 12.77 -11.13 -4.92
CA ASN A 61 13.97 -11.39 -5.72
C ASN A 61 13.78 -11.15 -7.21
N ILE A 62 12.74 -10.45 -7.61
CA ILE A 62 12.41 -10.13 -9.00
C ILE A 62 11.96 -8.68 -9.06
N ASP A 63 12.64 -7.86 -9.86
CA ASP A 63 12.23 -6.49 -10.12
C ASP A 63 11.58 -6.40 -11.50
N ILE A 64 10.56 -5.53 -11.58
CA ILE A 64 9.80 -5.32 -12.79
C ILE A 64 9.70 -3.81 -13.03
N SER A 65 9.96 -3.40 -14.27
CA SER A 65 9.85 -1.99 -14.66
C SER A 65 9.43 -1.87 -16.12
N PHE A 66 8.93 -0.71 -16.55
CA PHE A 66 8.80 -0.45 -17.98
C PHE A 66 10.16 -0.25 -18.64
N VAL A 67 10.31 -0.77 -19.86
CA VAL A 67 11.52 -0.50 -20.68
C VAL A 67 11.52 0.94 -21.16
N LYS A 68 10.43 1.34 -21.79
CA LYS A 68 10.06 2.72 -22.15
C LYS A 68 8.53 2.77 -22.15
N SER A 69 7.99 3.90 -21.78
CA SER A 69 6.52 4.07 -21.76
C SER A 69 5.84 3.87 -23.12
N SER A 70 6.57 4.09 -24.24
CA SER A 70 6.07 3.94 -25.59
C SER A 70 6.01 2.49 -26.09
N ASP A 71 6.86 1.59 -25.59
CA ASP A 71 7.03 0.24 -26.17
C ASP A 71 6.14 -0.81 -25.51
N ARG A 72 5.48 -0.44 -24.39
CA ARG A 72 4.61 -1.36 -23.61
C ARG A 72 5.25 -2.69 -23.30
N SER A 73 6.57 -2.65 -23.19
CA SER A 73 7.39 -3.77 -22.79
C SER A 73 7.84 -3.60 -21.36
N ILE A 74 7.86 -4.68 -20.62
CA ILE A 74 8.42 -4.71 -19.28
C ILE A 74 9.80 -5.32 -19.31
N ASN A 75 10.67 -4.82 -18.45
CA ASN A 75 11.94 -5.43 -18.10
C ASN A 75 11.76 -6.22 -16.82
N ILE A 76 12.16 -7.49 -16.82
CA ILE A 76 12.22 -8.33 -15.64
C ILE A 76 13.69 -8.55 -15.29
N PHE A 77 14.11 -8.13 -14.10
CA PHE A 77 15.43 -8.41 -13.56
C PHE A 77 15.34 -9.51 -12.49
N ASN A 78 16.06 -10.60 -12.73
CA ASN A 78 16.18 -11.71 -11.79
C ASN A 78 17.32 -11.44 -10.79
N LYS A 79 16.99 -11.09 -9.54
CA LYS A 79 17.96 -10.85 -8.47
C LYS A 79 18.53 -12.12 -7.83
N ASN A 80 17.95 -13.29 -8.11
CA ASN A 80 18.48 -14.55 -7.60
C ASN A 80 19.92 -14.79 -8.12
N PHE A 81 20.73 -15.47 -7.33
CA PHE A 81 22.10 -15.82 -7.70
C PHE A 81 22.21 -17.15 -8.43
N PHE A 82 21.35 -18.13 -8.10
CA PHE A 82 21.48 -19.51 -8.56
C PHE A 82 20.21 -20.05 -9.23
N ARG A 83 19.13 -19.28 -9.22
CA ARG A 83 17.82 -19.70 -9.72
C ARG A 83 17.41 -18.87 -10.91
N ASP A 84 17.08 -19.52 -12.02
CA ASP A 84 16.40 -18.90 -13.16
C ASP A 84 14.88 -18.76 -12.91
N LEU A 85 14.17 -18.14 -13.85
CA LEU A 85 12.74 -17.93 -13.74
C LEU A 85 11.90 -18.92 -14.56
N SER A 86 12.44 -20.10 -14.94
CA SER A 86 11.74 -21.10 -15.74
C SER A 86 10.49 -21.68 -15.07
N ASN A 87 10.53 -21.82 -13.72
CA ASN A 87 9.38 -22.26 -12.91
C ASN A 87 8.39 -21.15 -12.56
N PHE A 88 8.48 -19.99 -13.22
CA PHE A 88 7.56 -18.88 -12.96
C PHE A 88 6.81 -18.49 -14.22
N TYR A 89 5.66 -17.84 -14.01
CA TYR A 89 4.88 -17.19 -15.05
C TYR A 89 4.38 -15.84 -14.53
N LEU A 90 3.91 -15.00 -15.43
CA LEU A 90 3.42 -13.67 -15.13
C LEU A 90 1.94 -13.56 -15.46
N GLU A 91 1.18 -12.98 -14.56
CA GLU A 91 -0.17 -12.46 -14.80
C GLU A 91 -0.18 -10.96 -14.60
N TRP A 92 -1.06 -10.29 -15.32
CA TRP A 92 -1.25 -8.85 -15.16
C TRP A 92 -2.72 -8.45 -15.25
N GLU A 93 -3.03 -7.33 -14.61
CA GLU A 93 -4.35 -6.72 -14.55
C GLU A 93 -4.20 -5.24 -14.84
N ILE A 94 -5.00 -4.71 -15.76
CA ILE A 94 -5.10 -3.27 -16.01
C ILE A 94 -6.27 -2.72 -15.24
N LEU A 95 -6.01 -1.60 -14.54
CA LEU A 95 -7.00 -0.94 -13.68
C LEU A 95 -7.27 0.47 -14.13
N GLU A 96 -8.55 0.84 -14.13
CA GLU A 96 -9.02 2.21 -14.21
C GLU A 96 -9.93 2.51 -13.01
N LYS A 97 -9.63 3.56 -12.24
CA LYS A 97 -10.36 3.91 -11.00
C LYS A 97 -10.52 2.74 -10.03
N GLY A 98 -9.48 1.92 -9.89
CA GLY A 98 -9.47 0.76 -9.02
C GLY A 98 -10.27 -0.46 -9.54
N LYS A 99 -10.87 -0.40 -10.73
CA LYS A 99 -11.58 -1.52 -11.35
C LYS A 99 -10.72 -2.19 -12.40
N ILE A 100 -10.67 -3.51 -12.39
CA ILE A 100 -9.99 -4.30 -13.41
C ILE A 100 -10.78 -4.19 -14.72
N ILE A 101 -10.13 -3.71 -15.78
CA ILE A 101 -10.71 -3.55 -17.11
C ILE A 101 -10.15 -4.55 -18.12
N ARG A 102 -8.98 -5.12 -17.85
CA ARG A 102 -8.34 -6.14 -18.70
C ARG A 102 -7.36 -6.98 -17.89
N THR A 103 -7.18 -8.23 -18.31
CA THR A 103 -6.19 -9.16 -17.73
C THR A 103 -5.42 -9.86 -18.83
N GLY A 104 -4.28 -10.42 -18.48
CA GLY A 104 -3.51 -11.28 -19.38
C GLY A 104 -2.40 -12.03 -18.68
N SER A 105 -1.69 -12.86 -19.41
CA SER A 105 -0.61 -13.66 -18.85
C SER A 105 0.52 -13.94 -19.87
N LEU A 106 1.72 -14.17 -19.34
CA LEU A 106 2.87 -14.70 -20.06
C LEU A 106 3.36 -15.95 -19.34
N ARG A 107 3.28 -17.09 -20.02
CA ARG A 107 3.67 -18.38 -19.41
C ARG A 107 5.17 -18.60 -19.37
N ASP A 108 5.94 -17.99 -20.27
CA ASP A 108 7.38 -18.17 -20.39
C ASP A 108 8.12 -16.86 -20.14
N ILE A 109 8.57 -16.71 -18.91
CA ILE A 109 9.35 -15.56 -18.45
C ILE A 109 10.76 -15.96 -18.01
N ASN A 110 11.36 -16.96 -18.67
CA ASN A 110 12.66 -17.44 -18.27
C ASN A 110 13.74 -16.35 -18.39
N VAL A 111 14.40 -16.04 -17.26
CA VAL A 111 15.49 -15.09 -17.10
C VAL A 111 16.55 -15.74 -16.22
N ASN A 112 17.77 -15.84 -16.73
CA ASN A 112 18.90 -16.41 -16.00
C ASN A 112 19.21 -15.59 -14.71
N PRO A 113 19.88 -16.21 -13.73
CA PRO A 113 20.31 -15.53 -12.52
C PRO A 113 21.12 -14.27 -12.83
N ARG A 114 20.86 -13.19 -12.12
CA ARG A 114 21.54 -11.89 -12.24
C ARG A 114 21.47 -11.25 -13.62
N LYS A 115 20.50 -11.66 -14.43
CA LYS A 115 20.22 -11.10 -15.76
C LYS A 115 18.86 -10.44 -15.81
N ASN A 116 18.66 -9.64 -16.83
CA ASN A 116 17.38 -9.07 -17.19
C ASN A 116 16.94 -9.48 -18.60
N LYS A 117 15.66 -9.36 -18.87
CA LYS A 117 15.06 -9.63 -20.18
C LYS A 117 13.80 -8.81 -20.36
N ASN A 118 13.60 -8.35 -21.58
CA ASN A 118 12.40 -7.59 -21.94
C ASN A 118 11.32 -8.52 -22.48
N PHE A 119 10.07 -8.24 -22.08
CA PHE A 119 8.89 -8.98 -22.51
C PHE A 119 7.83 -8.01 -23.02
N LYS A 120 7.25 -8.32 -24.16
CA LYS A 120 6.05 -7.61 -24.64
C LYS A 120 4.84 -8.11 -23.88
N ILE A 121 4.11 -7.20 -23.27
CA ILE A 121 2.80 -7.45 -22.66
C ILE A 121 1.77 -6.77 -23.54
N GLY A 122 0.75 -7.50 -23.97
CA GLY A 122 -0.27 -7.02 -24.93
C GLY A 122 -1.17 -5.92 -24.38
N ILE A 123 -0.57 -4.80 -24.02
CA ILE A 123 -1.28 -3.61 -23.57
C ILE A 123 -1.58 -2.76 -24.78
N GLU A 124 -2.85 -2.54 -25.09
CA GLU A 124 -3.30 -1.63 -26.14
C GLU A 124 -3.34 -0.17 -25.66
N ASP A 125 -3.59 0.77 -26.58
CA ASP A 125 -3.80 2.15 -26.21
C ASP A 125 -5.10 2.29 -25.40
N PHE A 126 -5.01 3.01 -24.31
CA PHE A 126 -6.16 3.37 -23.51
C PHE A 126 -6.48 4.84 -23.70
N GLU A 127 -7.66 5.11 -24.22
CA GLU A 127 -8.22 6.44 -24.28
C GLU A 127 -8.93 6.79 -22.97
N SER A 128 -8.18 6.92 -21.89
CA SER A 128 -8.72 7.48 -20.65
C SER A 128 -8.17 8.88 -20.42
N ASN A 129 -9.08 9.83 -20.29
CA ASN A 129 -8.78 11.20 -19.89
C ASN A 129 -9.36 11.54 -18.51
N LYS A 130 -9.83 10.53 -17.77
CA LYS A 130 -10.59 10.72 -16.52
C LYS A 130 -9.90 10.17 -15.27
N SER A 131 -8.86 9.36 -15.45
CA SER A 131 -8.12 8.74 -14.33
C SER A 131 -6.79 8.16 -14.80
N ASP A 132 -5.92 7.83 -13.85
CA ASP A 132 -4.75 7.00 -14.12
C ASP A 132 -5.17 5.62 -14.64
N ILE A 133 -4.40 5.09 -15.57
CA ILE A 133 -4.42 3.69 -15.95
C ILE A 133 -3.20 3.02 -15.32
N LEU A 134 -3.45 2.04 -14.48
CA LEU A 134 -2.43 1.30 -13.74
C LEU A 134 -2.37 -0.14 -14.27
N ILE A 135 -1.22 -0.77 -14.14
CA ILE A 135 -1.07 -2.21 -14.33
C ILE A 135 -0.52 -2.84 -13.06
N ASN A 136 -1.22 -3.84 -12.54
CA ASN A 136 -0.67 -4.77 -11.56
C ASN A 136 -0.03 -5.94 -12.28
N ILE A 137 1.14 -6.33 -11.86
CA ILE A 137 1.89 -7.46 -12.39
C ILE A 137 2.21 -8.41 -11.25
N PHE A 138 1.95 -9.69 -11.47
CA PHE A 138 2.17 -10.76 -10.49
C PHE A 138 3.06 -11.83 -11.11
N ILE A 139 4.17 -12.15 -10.44
CA ILE A 139 4.99 -13.32 -10.78
C ILE A 139 4.57 -14.46 -9.87
N LYS A 140 4.18 -15.56 -10.46
CA LYS A 140 3.61 -16.73 -9.79
C LYS A 140 4.38 -18.00 -10.10
N LEU A 141 4.35 -18.98 -9.19
CA LEU A 141 4.92 -20.31 -9.42
C LEU A 141 4.07 -21.13 -10.40
N LYS A 142 4.74 -21.79 -11.36
CA LYS A 142 4.09 -22.77 -12.27
C LYS A 142 3.77 -24.09 -11.57
N ASN A 143 4.69 -24.55 -10.76
CA ASN A 143 4.59 -25.82 -10.03
C ASN A 143 4.89 -25.59 -8.56
N SER A 144 4.24 -26.36 -7.68
CA SER A 144 4.51 -26.31 -6.24
C SER A 144 5.97 -26.66 -5.95
N GLU A 145 6.47 -26.07 -4.88
CA GLU A 145 7.79 -26.31 -4.30
C GLU A 145 7.62 -26.63 -2.82
N PRO A 146 8.67 -27.12 -2.12
CA PRO A 146 8.57 -27.34 -0.70
C PRO A 146 8.07 -26.08 0.03
N LEU A 147 7.00 -26.20 0.78
CA LEU A 147 6.33 -25.15 1.56
C LEU A 147 5.66 -24.02 0.74
N ILE A 148 5.64 -24.10 -0.60
CA ILE A 148 5.04 -23.07 -1.44
C ILE A 148 4.17 -23.72 -2.52
N GLU A 149 2.89 -23.39 -2.51
CA GLU A 149 1.94 -23.93 -3.46
C GLU A 149 2.09 -23.31 -4.85
N LYS A 150 1.65 -24.06 -5.86
CA LYS A 150 1.43 -23.55 -7.22
C LYS A 150 0.59 -22.27 -7.16
N ASP A 151 0.84 -21.36 -8.10
CA ASP A 151 0.16 -20.06 -8.25
C ASP A 151 0.44 -19.06 -7.11
N PHE A 152 1.31 -19.41 -6.15
CA PHE A 152 1.75 -18.45 -5.13
C PHE A 152 2.47 -17.26 -5.77
N VAL A 153 2.07 -16.05 -5.36
CA VAL A 153 2.67 -14.79 -5.84
C VAL A 153 4.00 -14.55 -5.13
N VAL A 154 5.10 -14.69 -5.84
CA VAL A 154 6.47 -14.49 -5.32
C VAL A 154 6.96 -13.06 -5.47
N ALA A 155 6.47 -12.33 -6.47
CA ALA A 155 6.77 -10.92 -6.66
C ALA A 155 5.57 -10.20 -7.28
N ARG A 156 5.44 -8.91 -6.97
CA ARG A 156 4.39 -8.06 -7.52
C ARG A 156 4.91 -6.65 -7.81
N GLU A 157 4.32 -6.00 -8.80
CA GLU A 157 4.60 -4.60 -9.12
C GLU A 157 3.33 -3.91 -9.57
N GLN A 158 3.23 -2.61 -9.31
CA GLN A 158 2.24 -1.75 -9.90
C GLN A 158 2.93 -0.63 -10.66
N LEU A 159 2.62 -0.48 -11.93
CA LEU A 159 3.20 0.53 -12.80
C LEU A 159 2.11 1.44 -13.39
N ILE A 160 2.45 2.69 -13.64
CA ILE A 160 1.55 3.66 -14.28
C ILE A 160 1.67 3.49 -15.80
N VAL A 161 0.61 2.99 -16.44
CA VAL A 161 0.53 2.86 -17.91
C VAL A 161 0.27 4.24 -18.54
N LYS A 162 -0.67 4.97 -17.96
CA LYS A 162 -1.04 6.34 -18.41
C LYS A 162 -1.39 7.19 -17.20
N PRO A 163 -0.59 8.23 -16.89
CA PRO A 163 -0.91 9.13 -15.80
C PRO A 163 -2.10 10.04 -16.18
N TYR A 164 -2.96 10.30 -15.21
CA TYR A 164 -4.00 11.30 -15.33
C TYR A 164 -3.38 12.71 -15.31
N LYS A 165 -3.69 13.50 -16.31
CA LYS A 165 -3.36 14.91 -16.32
C LYS A 165 -4.61 15.70 -15.95
N SER A 166 -4.69 16.14 -14.70
CA SER A 166 -5.77 17.04 -14.30
C SER A 166 -5.74 18.30 -15.14
N SER A 167 -6.83 18.55 -15.84
CA SER A 167 -7.08 19.83 -16.51
C SER A 167 -7.77 20.82 -15.57
N THR A 168 -7.75 20.58 -14.27
CA THR A 168 -8.35 21.49 -13.30
C THR A 168 -7.61 22.83 -13.41
N LYS A 169 -8.13 23.72 -14.21
CA LYS A 169 -7.84 25.14 -14.08
C LYS A 169 -8.37 25.48 -12.69
N PHE A 170 -7.48 25.78 -11.76
CA PHE A 170 -7.90 26.46 -10.56
C PHE A 170 -8.63 27.71 -11.05
N MET A 171 -9.94 27.69 -10.92
CA MET A 171 -10.70 28.92 -11.12
C MET A 171 -10.28 29.80 -9.94
N THR A 172 -9.35 30.70 -10.22
CA THR A 172 -9.11 31.84 -9.33
C THR A 172 -10.36 32.70 -9.43
N ASN A 173 -11.40 32.28 -8.70
CA ASN A 173 -12.49 33.19 -8.43
C ASN A 173 -11.87 34.30 -7.58
N SER A 174 -11.89 35.49 -8.09
CA SER A 174 -11.48 36.75 -7.43
C SER A 174 -12.40 37.12 -6.25
N ASN A 175 -13.07 36.15 -5.65
CA ASN A 175 -13.82 36.37 -4.42
C ASN A 175 -12.80 36.54 -3.31
N GLU A 176 -12.81 37.73 -2.72
CA GLU A 176 -11.89 38.13 -1.66
C GLU A 176 -11.95 37.12 -0.52
N LEU A 177 -10.80 36.50 -0.25
CA LEU A 177 -10.59 35.79 0.99
C LEU A 177 -10.24 36.85 2.05
N SER A 178 -10.96 36.88 3.15
CA SER A 178 -10.55 37.65 4.31
C SER A 178 -9.70 36.75 5.23
N PHE A 179 -8.58 37.31 5.66
CA PHE A 179 -7.67 36.69 6.59
C PHE A 179 -7.55 37.58 7.81
N SER A 180 -7.66 37.00 8.99
CA SER A 180 -7.34 37.66 10.25
C SER A 180 -6.76 36.64 11.24
N GLU A 181 -5.98 37.14 12.20
CA GLU A 181 -5.45 36.31 13.27
C GLU A 181 -5.36 37.08 14.56
N ASP A 182 -5.45 36.38 15.66
CA ASP A 182 -5.14 36.86 17.02
C ASP A 182 -4.03 35.96 17.64
N GLU A 183 -3.77 36.13 18.93
CA GLU A 183 -2.75 35.33 19.62
C GLU A 183 -3.03 33.83 19.63
N LYS A 184 -4.30 33.42 19.55
CA LYS A 184 -4.74 32.04 19.72
C LYS A 184 -5.22 31.39 18.41
N LYS A 185 -5.81 32.16 17.51
CA LYS A 185 -6.47 31.62 16.32
C LYS A 185 -6.10 32.33 15.03
N VAL A 186 -6.21 31.59 13.92
CA VAL A 186 -6.23 32.11 12.57
C VAL A 186 -7.63 31.92 12.00
N TYR A 187 -8.16 32.91 11.33
CA TYR A 187 -9.47 32.93 10.70
C TYR A 187 -9.33 33.18 9.20
N VAL A 188 -9.96 32.33 8.41
CA VAL A 188 -10.06 32.51 6.96
C VAL A 188 -11.53 32.43 6.55
N ASN A 189 -12.05 33.49 5.94
CA ASN A 189 -13.42 33.52 5.47
C ASN A 189 -13.43 33.69 3.93
N GLY A 190 -14.17 32.84 3.26
CA GLY A 190 -14.50 32.96 1.85
C GLY A 190 -15.98 33.27 1.66
N LYS A 191 -16.42 33.31 0.41
CA LYS A 191 -17.81 33.63 0.07
C LYS A 191 -18.84 32.73 0.78
N ASN A 192 -18.53 31.44 0.91
CA ASN A 192 -19.46 30.45 1.44
C ASN A 192 -18.82 29.52 2.48
N PHE A 193 -17.64 29.86 2.98
CA PHE A 193 -16.99 29.07 4.03
C PHE A 193 -16.35 29.95 5.09
N LYS A 194 -16.21 29.40 6.28
CA LYS A 194 -15.41 29.93 7.38
C LYS A 194 -14.49 28.84 7.89
N PHE A 195 -13.26 29.22 8.22
CA PHE A 195 -12.22 28.32 8.69
C PHE A 195 -11.53 28.96 9.90
N GLU A 196 -11.36 28.18 10.96
CA GLU A 196 -10.63 28.57 12.15
C GLU A 196 -9.54 27.55 12.48
N PHE A 197 -8.35 28.04 12.74
CA PHE A 197 -7.23 27.22 13.18
C PHE A 197 -6.75 27.67 14.54
N ASP A 198 -6.69 26.77 15.52
CA ASP A 198 -6.19 27.01 16.87
C ASP A 198 -4.67 26.80 16.88
N LYS A 199 -3.95 27.88 17.17
CA LYS A 199 -2.48 27.91 17.21
C LYS A 199 -1.90 27.13 18.39
N SER A 200 -2.63 27.04 19.50
CA SER A 200 -2.14 26.39 20.72
C SER A 200 -2.18 24.89 20.64
N SER A 201 -3.22 24.35 20.04
CA SER A 201 -3.41 22.92 19.82
C SER A 201 -2.94 22.43 18.44
N ALA A 202 -2.57 23.38 17.54
CA ALA A 202 -2.22 23.12 16.15
C ALA A 202 -3.30 22.32 15.39
N ARG A 203 -4.58 22.69 15.59
CA ARG A 203 -5.74 21.98 15.01
C ARG A 203 -6.69 22.97 14.35
N ILE A 204 -7.42 22.45 13.35
CA ILE A 204 -8.62 23.12 12.84
C ILE A 204 -9.68 23.05 13.94
N SER A 205 -10.14 24.20 14.43
CA SER A 205 -11.14 24.30 15.50
C SER A 205 -12.57 24.47 14.98
N SER A 206 -12.74 24.91 13.73
CA SER A 206 -14.03 25.00 13.04
C SER A 206 -13.80 25.09 11.53
N TYR A 207 -14.64 24.42 10.78
CA TYR A 207 -14.75 24.57 9.33
C TYR A 207 -16.20 24.45 8.93
N SER A 208 -16.79 25.54 8.44
CA SER A 208 -18.17 25.55 7.98
C SER A 208 -18.30 25.95 6.51
N VAL A 209 -19.23 25.34 5.81
CA VAL A 209 -19.57 25.63 4.40
C VAL A 209 -21.06 25.86 4.30
N ASP A 210 -21.47 26.94 3.64
CA ASP A 210 -22.88 27.37 3.51
C ASP A 210 -23.63 27.39 4.87
N GLY A 211 -22.91 27.80 5.92
CA GLY A 211 -23.44 27.89 7.28
C GLY A 211 -23.55 26.55 8.01
N LYS A 212 -23.14 25.44 7.39
CA LYS A 212 -23.14 24.09 8.02
C LYS A 212 -21.72 23.77 8.52
N GLU A 213 -21.61 23.46 9.81
CA GLU A 213 -20.37 23.00 10.43
C GLU A 213 -20.01 21.61 9.88
N ILE A 214 -18.72 21.45 9.50
CA ILE A 214 -18.17 20.22 8.92
C ILE A 214 -17.22 19.54 9.93
N ILE A 215 -16.49 20.33 10.74
CA ILE A 215 -15.55 19.88 11.77
C ILE A 215 -15.84 20.62 13.06
#